data_8b2764561fc6b183d5bbdf8508798cfb
#
_entry.id   8b2764561fc6b183d5bbdf8508798cfb
#
_cell.length_a   1.000
_cell.length_b   1.000
_cell.length_c   1.000
_cell.angle_alpha   90.00
_cell.angle_beta   90.00
_cell.angle_gamma   90.00
#
_symmetry.space_group_name_H-M   'P 1'
#
loop_
_entity.id
_entity.type
_entity.pdbx_description
1 polymer ?
#
loop_
_entity_poly.entity_id
_entity_poly.type
_entity_poly.pdbx_seq_one_letter_code
_entity_poly.pdbx_strand_id
1 'polypeptide(L)'
;MLIRIVPLAGLLAIALLAQDVPAQTLYKSTTPDGRTVYSDKPPPDAVKTEKRELDTSKRGVVPPTAGDKAALKQLQSDRQVRESNQDRLRRAEIALHDAQVAQNMGKEPQDNERLGTAKGASRLTDGYWDRQKKLEDAVAAARRNLEQVRAGK
;
A
#
# COMPACT_ATOMS: atom_id res chain seq x y z
N MET A 1 -39.88 -30.73 30.14
CA MET A 1 -39.11 -29.73 29.40
C MET A 1 -38.27 -30.47 28.34
N LEU A 2 -38.84 -30.58 27.12
CA LEU A 2 -38.34 -31.44 26.04
C LEU A 2 -37.47 -30.60 25.11
N ILE A 3 -36.16 -30.85 25.10
CA ILE A 3 -35.19 -30.26 24.18
C ILE A 3 -35.26 -31.02 22.86
N ARG A 4 -35.75 -30.37 21.82
CA ARG A 4 -35.75 -30.91 20.44
C ARG A 4 -34.36 -30.64 19.81
N ILE A 5 -33.64 -31.73 19.58
CA ILE A 5 -32.42 -31.75 18.78
C ILE A 5 -32.83 -31.84 17.31
N VAL A 6 -32.53 -30.80 16.53
CA VAL A 6 -32.67 -30.78 15.06
C VAL A 6 -31.35 -31.24 14.45
N PRO A 7 -31.32 -32.31 13.65
CA PRO A 7 -30.11 -32.68 12.92
C PRO A 7 -30.01 -31.83 11.66
N LEU A 8 -28.96 -30.99 11.60
CA LEU A 8 -28.58 -30.22 10.41
C LEU A 8 -27.69 -31.12 9.53
N ALA A 9 -28.34 -31.97 8.73
CA ALA A 9 -27.67 -32.71 7.67
C ALA A 9 -27.84 -31.97 6.35
N GLY A 10 -26.95 -31.03 6.09
CA GLY A 10 -26.83 -30.29 4.83
C GLY A 10 -25.48 -30.56 4.20
N LEU A 11 -25.29 -31.75 3.66
CA LEU A 11 -24.11 -32.12 2.87
C LEU A 11 -24.25 -31.44 1.49
N LEU A 12 -23.71 -30.25 1.32
CA LEU A 12 -23.62 -29.57 0.05
C LEU A 12 -22.47 -30.21 -0.76
N ALA A 13 -22.82 -31.21 -1.59
CA ALA A 13 -21.92 -31.75 -2.59
C ALA A 13 -21.71 -30.72 -3.69
N ILE A 14 -20.64 -29.94 -3.57
CA ILE A 14 -20.14 -29.11 -4.67
C ILE A 14 -19.46 -30.08 -5.65
N ALA A 15 -20.21 -30.52 -6.65
CA ALA A 15 -19.65 -31.18 -7.82
C ALA A 15 -18.77 -30.14 -8.54
N LEU A 16 -17.45 -30.27 -8.41
CA LEU A 16 -16.49 -29.60 -9.30
C LEU A 16 -16.74 -30.13 -10.71
N LEU A 17 -17.50 -29.40 -11.50
CA LEU A 17 -17.53 -29.56 -12.94
C LEU A 17 -16.14 -29.13 -13.42
N ALA A 18 -15.25 -30.07 -13.59
CA ALA A 18 -14.04 -29.90 -14.36
C ALA A 18 -14.51 -29.60 -15.79
N GLN A 19 -14.55 -28.32 -16.13
CA GLN A 19 -14.78 -27.90 -17.51
C GLN A 19 -13.49 -28.24 -18.27
N ASP A 20 -13.53 -29.29 -19.07
CA ASP A 20 -12.55 -29.53 -20.11
C ASP A 20 -12.54 -28.29 -21.00
N VAL A 21 -11.55 -27.42 -20.80
CA VAL A 21 -11.30 -26.30 -21.73
C VAL A 21 -10.79 -26.94 -23.01
N PRO A 22 -11.54 -26.91 -24.10
CA PRO A 22 -11.10 -27.51 -25.36
C PRO A 22 -9.82 -26.83 -25.78
N ALA A 23 -8.80 -27.63 -26.13
CA ALA A 23 -7.57 -27.14 -26.71
C ALA A 23 -7.90 -26.25 -27.92
N GLN A 24 -7.51 -24.97 -27.87
CA GLN A 24 -7.79 -24.05 -28.96
C GLN A 24 -7.02 -24.52 -30.21
N THR A 25 -7.75 -24.96 -31.19
CA THR A 25 -7.20 -25.40 -32.48
C THR A 25 -7.00 -24.17 -33.37
N LEU A 26 -5.76 -23.87 -33.73
CA LEU A 26 -5.43 -22.79 -34.67
C LEU A 26 -5.06 -23.38 -36.01
N TYR A 27 -5.75 -22.90 -37.07
CA TYR A 27 -5.46 -23.26 -38.46
C TYR A 27 -4.54 -22.19 -39.05
N LYS A 28 -3.36 -22.63 -39.53
CA LYS A 28 -2.49 -21.80 -40.37
C LYS A 28 -2.82 -22.10 -41.82
N SER A 29 -3.41 -21.14 -42.51
CA SER A 29 -3.83 -21.28 -43.87
C SER A 29 -3.06 -20.32 -44.78
N THR A 30 -2.73 -20.78 -45.99
CA THR A 30 -2.11 -19.94 -47.03
C THR A 30 -3.13 -19.66 -48.09
N THR A 31 -3.42 -18.38 -48.37
CA THR A 31 -4.31 -17.95 -49.45
C THR A 31 -3.62 -18.02 -50.80
N PRO A 32 -4.35 -18.01 -51.94
CA PRO A 32 -3.78 -18.00 -53.28
C PRO A 32 -2.80 -16.86 -53.52
N ASP A 33 -2.97 -15.74 -52.83
CA ASP A 33 -2.10 -14.56 -52.89
C ASP A 33 -0.81 -14.72 -52.10
N GLY A 34 -0.53 -15.90 -51.52
CA GLY A 34 0.66 -16.19 -50.75
C GLY A 34 0.64 -15.63 -49.29
N ARG A 35 -0.48 -15.08 -48.82
CA ARG A 35 -0.61 -14.56 -47.45
C ARG A 35 -0.92 -15.70 -46.49
N THR A 36 -0.28 -15.65 -45.31
CA THR A 36 -0.57 -16.58 -44.21
C THR A 36 -1.64 -15.98 -43.30
N VAL A 37 -2.73 -16.71 -43.08
CA VAL A 37 -3.83 -16.35 -42.17
C VAL A 37 -3.92 -17.37 -41.06
N TYR A 38 -4.07 -16.91 -39.85
CA TYR A 38 -4.31 -17.75 -38.67
C TYR A 38 -5.77 -17.55 -38.22
N SER A 39 -6.53 -18.64 -38.14
CA SER A 39 -7.93 -18.56 -37.71
C SER A 39 -8.39 -19.84 -37.01
N ASP A 40 -9.48 -19.76 -36.23
CA ASP A 40 -10.10 -20.89 -35.52
C ASP A 40 -10.81 -21.85 -36.49
N LYS A 41 -11.08 -21.42 -37.74
CA LYS A 41 -11.73 -22.21 -38.80
C LYS A 41 -10.95 -22.06 -40.08
N PRO A 42 -10.76 -23.14 -40.85
CA PRO A 42 -10.08 -23.02 -42.14
C PRO A 42 -10.89 -22.14 -43.08
N PRO A 43 -10.30 -21.09 -43.66
CA PRO A 43 -11.00 -20.28 -44.67
C PRO A 43 -11.27 -21.11 -45.94
N PRO A 44 -12.42 -20.89 -46.60
CA PRO A 44 -12.85 -21.70 -47.76
C PRO A 44 -11.90 -21.58 -48.97
N ASP A 45 -11.11 -20.50 -49.03
CA ASP A 45 -10.21 -20.20 -50.14
C ASP A 45 -8.75 -20.59 -49.88
N ALA A 46 -8.51 -21.40 -48.86
CA ALA A 46 -7.15 -21.80 -48.51
C ALA A 46 -6.57 -22.84 -49.47
N VAL A 47 -5.40 -22.53 -50.04
CA VAL A 47 -4.64 -23.46 -50.87
C VAL A 47 -3.95 -24.53 -50.05
N LYS A 48 -3.52 -24.17 -48.83
CA LYS A 48 -2.88 -25.07 -47.86
C LYS A 48 -3.30 -24.74 -46.46
N THR A 49 -3.75 -25.74 -45.69
CA THR A 49 -4.16 -25.60 -44.31
C THR A 49 -3.36 -26.56 -43.42
N GLU A 50 -2.68 -26.06 -42.43
CA GLU A 50 -2.00 -26.85 -41.39
C GLU A 50 -2.75 -26.65 -40.06
N LYS A 51 -3.22 -27.74 -39.45
CA LYS A 51 -3.79 -27.74 -38.13
C LYS A 51 -2.65 -27.68 -37.10
N ARG A 52 -2.63 -26.66 -36.27
CA ARG A 52 -1.76 -26.57 -35.12
C ARG A 52 -2.59 -26.63 -33.85
N GLU A 53 -2.38 -27.65 -33.06
CA GLU A 53 -2.87 -27.70 -31.71
C GLU A 53 -1.95 -26.84 -30.85
N LEU A 54 -2.47 -25.72 -30.35
CA LEU A 54 -1.79 -24.93 -29.34
C LEU A 54 -1.89 -25.67 -28.02
N ASP A 55 -0.81 -26.30 -27.61
CA ASP A 55 -0.68 -26.89 -26.28
C ASP A 55 -0.71 -25.74 -25.24
N THR A 56 -1.92 -25.36 -24.82
CA THR A 56 -2.14 -24.34 -23.80
C THR A 56 -1.73 -24.81 -22.39
N SER A 57 -1.46 -26.11 -22.22
CA SER A 57 -0.97 -26.66 -20.95
C SER A 57 0.47 -26.19 -20.67
N LYS A 58 1.21 -25.80 -21.70
CA LYS A 58 2.54 -25.22 -21.62
C LYS A 58 2.55 -23.70 -21.73
N ARG A 59 1.46 -23.04 -21.33
CA ARG A 59 1.55 -21.63 -21.00
C ARG A 59 2.43 -21.54 -19.74
N GLY A 60 3.73 -21.75 -20.01
CA GLY A 60 4.75 -21.85 -18.99
C GLY A 60 4.81 -20.52 -18.26
N VAL A 61 4.26 -20.49 -17.07
CA VAL A 61 4.89 -19.70 -16.02
C VAL A 61 6.29 -20.28 -15.90
N VAL A 62 7.24 -19.67 -16.63
CA VAL A 62 8.65 -20.03 -16.46
C VAL A 62 8.95 -19.82 -14.98
N PRO A 63 9.27 -20.88 -14.21
CA PRO A 63 9.54 -20.70 -12.79
C PRO A 63 10.67 -19.68 -12.65
N PRO A 64 10.54 -18.71 -11.73
CA PRO A 64 11.52 -17.64 -11.58
C PRO A 64 12.89 -18.25 -11.32
N THR A 65 13.88 -17.83 -12.09
CA THR A 65 15.26 -18.23 -11.92
C THR A 65 15.82 -17.80 -10.55
N ALA A 66 16.95 -18.34 -10.14
CA ALA A 66 17.60 -17.90 -8.91
C ALA A 66 17.90 -16.39 -8.93
N GLY A 67 18.28 -15.85 -10.11
CA GLY A 67 18.51 -14.43 -10.32
C GLY A 67 17.23 -13.60 -10.15
N ASP A 68 16.09 -14.06 -10.69
CA ASP A 68 14.80 -13.37 -10.55
C ASP A 68 14.34 -13.34 -9.09
N LYS A 69 14.56 -14.43 -8.34
CA LYS A 69 14.25 -14.48 -6.90
C LYS A 69 15.10 -13.51 -6.09
N ALA A 70 16.40 -13.39 -6.43
CA ALA A 70 17.29 -12.42 -5.79
C ALA A 70 16.84 -10.98 -6.09
N ALA A 71 16.54 -10.68 -7.35
CA ALA A 71 16.04 -9.36 -7.78
C ALA A 71 14.71 -8.99 -7.10
N LEU A 72 13.77 -9.94 -7.00
CA LEU A 72 12.51 -9.73 -6.29
C LEU A 72 12.73 -9.44 -4.80
N LYS A 73 13.64 -10.19 -4.15
CA LYS A 73 13.99 -9.94 -2.75
C LYS A 73 14.60 -8.55 -2.55
N GLN A 74 15.46 -8.12 -3.45
CA GLN A 74 16.06 -6.79 -3.40
C GLN A 74 14.99 -5.71 -3.59
N LEU A 75 14.09 -5.84 -4.57
CA LEU A 75 12.98 -4.91 -4.78
C LEU A 75 12.06 -4.82 -3.55
N GLN A 76 11.81 -5.94 -2.87
CA GLN A 76 11.02 -5.95 -1.64
C GLN A 76 11.73 -5.21 -0.51
N SER A 77 13.04 -5.45 -0.31
CA SER A 77 13.82 -4.74 0.71
C SER A 77 13.88 -3.23 0.43
N ASP A 78 14.09 -2.83 -0.82
CA ASP A 78 14.13 -1.42 -1.21
C ASP A 78 12.78 -0.73 -1.02
N ARG A 79 11.68 -1.45 -1.28
CA ARG A 79 10.33 -0.95 -0.99
C ARG A 79 10.12 -0.74 0.50
N GLN A 80 10.49 -1.72 1.31
CA GLN A 80 10.37 -1.64 2.77
C GLN A 80 11.19 -0.48 3.35
N VAL A 81 12.41 -0.26 2.86
CA VAL A 81 13.24 0.89 3.25
C VAL A 81 12.57 2.21 2.87
N ARG A 82 12.04 2.33 1.65
CA ARG A 82 11.31 3.54 1.22
C ARG A 82 10.07 3.80 2.09
N GLU A 83 9.27 2.79 2.35
CA GLU A 83 8.07 2.89 3.19
C GLU A 83 8.43 3.33 4.62
N SER A 84 9.47 2.72 5.21
CA SER A 84 9.92 3.09 6.55
C SER A 84 10.44 4.54 6.62
N ASN A 85 11.15 5.00 5.60
CA ASN A 85 11.62 6.38 5.52
C ASN A 85 10.47 7.39 5.34
N GLN A 86 9.47 7.05 4.53
CA GLN A 86 8.26 7.86 4.39
C GLN A 86 7.49 7.97 5.71
N ASP A 87 7.38 6.86 6.45
CA ASP A 87 6.72 6.85 7.75
C ASP A 87 7.49 7.64 8.82
N ARG A 88 8.82 7.60 8.79
CA ARG A 88 9.65 8.43 9.67
C ARG A 88 9.45 9.92 9.36
N LEU A 89 9.46 10.28 8.09
CA LEU A 89 9.23 11.66 7.65
C LEU A 89 7.85 12.16 8.10
N ARG A 90 6.81 11.40 7.81
CA ARG A 90 5.43 11.73 8.19
C ARG A 90 5.29 11.92 9.71
N ARG A 91 5.88 11.02 10.50
CA ARG A 91 5.86 11.15 11.97
C ARG A 91 6.57 12.41 12.45
N ALA A 92 7.70 12.76 11.85
CA ALA A 92 8.44 13.98 12.19
C ALA A 92 7.66 15.24 11.82
N GLU A 93 6.94 15.25 10.69
CA GLU A 93 6.08 16.36 10.28
C GLU A 93 4.87 16.54 11.21
N ILE A 94 4.22 15.44 11.60
CA ILE A 94 3.12 15.47 12.58
C ILE A 94 3.63 16.00 13.93
N ALA A 95 4.78 15.51 14.43
CA ALA A 95 5.34 15.97 15.68
C ALA A 95 5.66 17.48 15.67
N LEU A 96 6.15 18.01 14.56
CA LEU A 96 6.37 19.45 14.42
C LEU A 96 5.04 20.21 14.41
N HIS A 97 4.05 19.73 13.68
CA HIS A 97 2.72 20.34 13.66
C HIS A 97 2.09 20.37 15.06
N ASP A 98 2.12 19.26 15.78
CA ASP A 98 1.55 19.14 17.13
C ASP A 98 2.26 20.06 18.13
N ALA A 99 3.59 20.17 18.03
CA ALA A 99 4.36 21.09 18.86
C ALA A 99 3.98 22.56 18.58
N GLN A 100 3.78 22.94 17.30
CA GLN A 100 3.33 24.28 16.91
C GLN A 100 1.90 24.58 17.39
N VAL A 101 0.99 23.61 17.29
CA VAL A 101 -0.38 23.73 17.80
C VAL A 101 -0.34 23.93 19.31
N ALA A 102 0.43 23.08 20.03
CA ALA A 102 0.58 23.22 21.47
C ALA A 102 1.17 24.59 21.90
N GLN A 103 2.16 25.09 21.15
CA GLN A 103 2.71 26.42 21.37
C GLN A 103 1.65 27.52 21.16
N ASN A 104 0.87 27.44 20.10
CA ASN A 104 -0.16 28.41 19.81
C ASN A 104 -1.29 28.40 20.85
N MET A 105 -1.75 27.21 21.23
CA MET A 105 -2.76 27.05 22.29
C MET A 105 -2.22 27.47 23.66
N GLY A 106 -0.94 27.26 23.89
CA GLY A 106 -0.28 27.61 25.14
C GLY A 106 0.04 29.12 25.33
N LYS A 107 -0.24 29.97 24.35
CA LYS A 107 -0.01 31.43 24.45
C LYS A 107 -0.93 32.08 25.46
N GLU A 108 -2.11 31.54 25.68
CA GLU A 108 -3.04 32.08 26.67
C GLU A 108 -2.57 31.69 28.08
N PRO A 109 -2.47 32.66 29.00
CA PRO A 109 -2.15 32.37 30.40
C PRO A 109 -3.27 31.61 31.06
N GLN A 110 -2.92 30.61 31.86
CA GLN A 110 -3.85 29.87 32.71
C GLN A 110 -4.26 30.72 33.93
N ASP A 111 -5.35 30.37 34.58
CA ASP A 111 -5.89 31.12 35.74
C ASP A 111 -4.90 31.31 36.87
N ASN A 112 -4.03 30.31 37.10
CA ASN A 112 -2.99 30.35 38.13
C ASN A 112 -1.70 31.08 37.69
N GLU A 113 -1.61 31.52 36.42
CA GLU A 113 -0.45 32.19 35.86
C GLU A 113 -0.59 33.71 35.85
N ARG A 114 -1.71 34.25 36.33
CA ARG A 114 -1.97 35.68 36.50
C ARG A 114 -1.96 36.07 37.93
N LEU A 115 -1.08 37.01 38.31
CA LEU A 115 -1.05 37.62 39.61
C LEU A 115 -1.68 39.02 39.51
N GLY A 116 -2.71 39.24 40.34
CA GLY A 116 -3.27 40.59 40.51
C GLY A 116 -2.27 41.48 41.25
N THR A 117 -2.15 42.72 40.81
CA THR A 117 -1.34 43.74 41.53
C THR A 117 -2.28 44.64 42.33
N ALA A 118 -1.78 45.25 43.41
CA ALA A 118 -2.56 46.17 44.28
C ALA A 118 -3.14 47.36 43.51
N LYS A 119 -2.66 47.67 42.28
CA LYS A 119 -3.13 48.74 41.43
C LYS A 119 -4.13 48.27 40.36
N GLY A 120 -4.68 47.07 40.45
CA GLY A 120 -5.67 46.52 39.49
C GLY A 120 -5.06 45.99 38.19
N ALA A 121 -3.76 46.05 37.99
CA ALA A 121 -3.08 45.42 36.88
C ALA A 121 -2.82 43.93 37.14
N SER A 122 -2.65 43.11 36.14
CA SER A 122 -2.21 41.74 36.27
C SER A 122 -0.82 41.57 35.64
N ARG A 123 0.05 40.79 36.29
CA ARG A 123 1.32 40.37 35.69
C ARG A 123 1.36 38.86 35.57
N LEU A 124 2.11 38.36 34.61
CA LEU A 124 2.31 36.94 34.40
C LEU A 124 3.33 36.39 35.38
N THR A 125 3.13 35.16 35.81
CA THR A 125 4.05 34.45 36.74
C THR A 125 5.25 33.89 35.99
N ASP A 126 6.31 33.56 36.79
CA ASP A 126 7.46 32.84 36.21
C ASP A 126 7.04 31.49 35.61
N GLY A 127 6.03 30.82 36.22
CA GLY A 127 5.46 29.58 35.68
C GLY A 127 4.92 29.68 34.24
N TYR A 128 4.34 30.85 33.87
CA TYR A 128 3.95 31.13 32.50
C TYR A 128 5.17 31.15 31.56
N TRP A 129 6.22 31.87 31.93
CA TRP A 129 7.42 31.98 31.12
C TRP A 129 8.17 30.67 30.98
N ASP A 130 8.24 29.88 32.06
CA ASP A 130 8.82 28.53 32.04
C ASP A 130 8.04 27.61 31.07
N ARG A 131 6.72 27.72 31.11
CA ARG A 131 5.87 26.94 30.17
C ARG A 131 6.07 27.41 28.72
N GLN A 132 6.13 28.70 28.45
CA GLN A 132 6.42 29.22 27.12
C GLN A 132 7.76 28.71 26.59
N LYS A 133 8.79 28.76 27.41
CA LYS A 133 10.12 28.26 27.05
C LYS A 133 10.10 26.76 26.73
N LYS A 134 9.39 25.94 27.49
CA LYS A 134 9.24 24.50 27.20
C LYS A 134 8.55 24.27 25.86
N LEU A 135 7.54 25.05 25.52
CA LEU A 135 6.84 24.96 24.24
C LEU A 135 7.73 25.38 23.06
N GLU A 136 8.51 26.44 23.22
CA GLU A 136 9.50 26.86 22.23
C GLU A 136 10.58 25.79 22.00
N ASP A 137 11.12 25.23 23.10
CA ASP A 137 12.12 24.16 23.05
C ASP A 137 11.57 22.91 22.38
N ALA A 138 10.29 22.56 22.60
CA ALA A 138 9.63 21.45 21.95
C ALA A 138 9.51 21.66 20.41
N VAL A 139 9.12 22.85 19.97
CA VAL A 139 9.08 23.20 18.53
C VAL A 139 10.48 23.15 17.92
N ALA A 140 11.48 23.68 18.61
CA ALA A 140 12.86 23.65 18.13
C ALA A 140 13.41 22.21 18.05
N ALA A 141 13.07 21.34 19.01
CA ALA A 141 13.44 19.93 18.99
C ALA A 141 12.77 19.18 17.83
N ALA A 142 11.46 19.40 17.60
CA ALA A 142 10.72 18.80 16.51
C ALA A 142 11.25 19.23 15.13
N ARG A 143 11.63 20.50 14.97
CA ARG A 143 12.30 21.00 13.75
C ARG A 143 13.63 20.29 13.49
N ARG A 144 14.49 20.21 14.52
CA ARG A 144 15.78 19.50 14.39
C ARG A 144 15.59 18.04 14.01
N ASN A 145 14.60 17.36 14.59
CA ASN A 145 14.28 15.98 14.25
C ASN A 145 13.84 15.84 12.79
N LEU A 146 12.94 16.72 12.31
CA LEU A 146 12.50 16.72 10.92
C LEU A 146 13.68 16.94 9.94
N GLU A 147 14.57 17.87 10.25
CA GLU A 147 15.78 18.12 9.45
C GLU A 147 16.72 16.90 9.42
N GLN A 148 16.91 16.23 10.54
CA GLN A 148 17.70 14.99 10.61
C GLN A 148 17.09 13.88 9.75
N VAL A 149 15.78 13.70 9.84
CA VAL A 149 15.07 12.69 9.03
C VAL A 149 15.17 13.02 7.54
N ARG A 150 15.04 14.29 7.15
CA ARG A 150 15.21 14.75 5.76
C ARG A 150 16.65 14.58 5.25
N ALA A 151 17.62 14.75 6.12
CA ALA A 151 19.04 14.52 5.80
C ALA A 151 19.42 13.02 5.75
N GLY A 152 18.47 12.12 6.00
CA GLY A 152 18.73 10.67 5.98
C GLY A 152 19.55 10.17 7.18
N LYS A 153 19.52 10.89 8.29
CA LYS A 153 20.28 10.57 9.52
C LYS A 153 19.38 9.93 10.57
#